data_52a2240abea9006bb1ac43f1848179fd
#
_entry.id   52a2240abea9006bb1ac43f1848179fd
#
_cell.length_a   1.000
_cell.length_b   1.000
_cell.length_c   1.000
_cell.angle_alpha   90.00
_cell.angle_beta   90.00
_cell.angle_gamma   90.00
#
_symmetry.space_group_name_H-M   'P 1'
#
loop_
_entity.id
_entity.type
_entity.pdbx_description
1 polymer ?
#
loop_
_entity_poly.entity_id
_entity_poly.type
_entity_poly.pdbx_seq_one_letter_code
_entity_poly.pdbx_strand_id
1 'polypeptide(L)'
;VGLAGLAGCSGSDDSGSGGGGGGGSGPYEIGMVDAVTGSLSAFGQRNQRGKDLALAAVNEVGVNGQDLNIIVEDSASESSGGVSAAQKLVNQDGVPFMIGAVGSGVSLSIYESVVQGTDVVQLSQNSTGLGLTDFPGLLRMSPTGRTQSTALANIIAEDGYDSVALTYVNNNYGSSLADAFVNAWDGDIAYNNPHDQDQSSYSGVVSEMNGSEADAWLFITYQAEFATMVNEIFSSGYEAQLYGADSVSGDNVIENTPEGSMDGMKIVVPSAPEEQQSYQDFVSTFESEYGDSPTVWSAYAYDCVVTAALSIQAAEEFTGTAHGEVVRDVTRPEGEQVSSYQAAHDILADGGGPSDVDYQGVSGPIDLDENGDPVGFLQIQEVQDHSYEPIGFIES
;
A
#
# COMPACT_ATOMS: atom_id res chain seq x y z
N VAL A 1 -37.61 53.59 23.25
CA VAL A 1 -39.01 53.65 22.83
C VAL A 1 -39.23 52.63 21.72
N GLY A 2 -40.05 51.61 22.02
CA GLY A 2 -40.94 50.83 21.20
C GLY A 2 -40.41 49.42 20.82
N LEU A 3 -40.70 48.39 21.59
CA LEU A 3 -41.77 47.37 21.53
C LEU A 3 -41.75 46.52 20.25
N ALA A 4 -41.38 45.26 20.36
CA ALA A 4 -42.14 44.05 20.69
C ALA A 4 -42.95 43.52 19.50
N GLY A 5 -42.79 42.25 19.19
CA GLY A 5 -43.56 41.41 18.30
C GLY A 5 -43.12 39.97 18.34
N LEU A 6 -43.62 39.23 19.34
CA LEU A 6 -43.62 37.75 19.38
C LEU A 6 -44.74 37.27 18.45
N ALA A 7 -44.43 36.28 17.62
CA ALA A 7 -45.46 35.38 17.08
C ALA A 7 -44.87 33.98 17.01
N GLY A 8 -45.30 33.11 17.91
CA GLY A 8 -45.14 31.69 17.86
C GLY A 8 -46.18 31.07 16.93
N CYS A 9 -45.84 29.95 16.30
CA CYS A 9 -46.79 28.97 15.84
C CYS A 9 -46.26 27.57 16.13
N SER A 10 -46.95 26.98 16.91
CA SER A 10 -47.30 25.63 17.31
C SER A 10 -47.05 24.53 16.29
N GLY A 11 -46.63 23.44 16.85
CA GLY A 11 -46.33 22.14 16.38
C GLY A 11 -47.35 21.39 15.54
N SER A 12 -46.88 20.36 14.95
CA SER A 12 -47.60 19.10 14.78
C SER A 12 -46.57 17.97 14.78
N ASP A 13 -46.69 17.15 15.79
CA ASP A 13 -46.13 15.81 15.80
C ASP A 13 -46.77 15.02 14.69
N ASP A 14 -45.97 14.36 13.84
CA ASP A 14 -46.41 13.19 13.14
C ASP A 14 -45.33 12.12 13.21
N SER A 15 -45.58 11.13 14.03
CA SER A 15 -44.85 9.90 14.19
C SER A 15 -45.26 8.98 13.05
N GLY A 16 -44.38 8.81 12.08
CA GLY A 16 -44.47 7.86 10.99
C GLY A 16 -43.21 7.01 10.90
N SER A 17 -43.23 5.89 11.61
CA SER A 17 -42.33 4.76 11.34
C SER A 17 -42.58 4.25 9.94
N GLY A 18 -41.55 4.22 9.11
CA GLY A 18 -41.54 3.63 7.79
C GLY A 18 -40.11 3.47 7.29
N GLY A 19 -39.56 2.27 7.43
CA GLY A 19 -38.33 1.89 6.76
C GLY A 19 -38.54 1.97 5.23
N GLY A 20 -37.56 2.47 4.55
CA GLY A 20 -37.49 2.51 3.10
C GLY A 20 -36.14 3.06 2.71
N GLY A 21 -35.35 2.26 2.01
CA GLY A 21 -34.03 2.64 1.49
C GLY A 21 -34.10 3.98 0.78
N GLY A 22 -33.40 4.95 1.34
CA GLY A 22 -33.28 6.27 0.76
C GLY A 22 -31.96 6.36 0.05
N GLY A 23 -31.95 6.42 -1.27
CA GLY A 23 -30.85 6.95 -2.03
C GLY A 23 -30.54 8.36 -1.53
N GLY A 24 -29.50 8.53 -0.76
CA GLY A 24 -29.00 9.83 -0.34
C GLY A 24 -28.54 10.61 -1.57
N SER A 25 -28.92 11.90 -1.63
CA SER A 25 -28.55 12.78 -2.76
C SER A 25 -27.13 13.38 -2.61
N GLY A 26 -26.24 12.74 -1.92
CA GLY A 26 -24.85 13.16 -1.71
C GLY A 26 -23.85 12.15 -2.26
N PRO A 27 -22.55 12.48 -2.30
CA PRO A 27 -21.52 11.56 -2.73
C PRO A 27 -21.45 10.34 -1.81
N TYR A 28 -20.98 9.23 -2.34
CA TYR A 28 -20.51 8.09 -1.54
C TYR A 28 -19.26 8.49 -0.78
N GLU A 29 -19.19 8.23 0.50
CA GLU A 29 -18.04 8.59 1.33
C GLU A 29 -17.31 7.33 1.81
N ILE A 30 -16.04 7.19 1.43
CA ILE A 30 -15.12 6.15 1.95
C ILE A 30 -13.96 6.79 2.70
N GLY A 31 -13.26 6.01 3.50
CA GLY A 31 -12.10 6.48 4.25
C GLY A 31 -10.77 6.12 3.59
N MET A 32 -9.73 6.88 3.92
CA MET A 32 -8.34 6.52 3.65
C MET A 32 -7.48 6.85 4.86
N VAL A 33 -6.74 5.87 5.38
CA VAL A 33 -5.68 6.10 6.36
C VAL A 33 -4.35 6.05 5.63
N ASP A 34 -3.66 7.17 5.59
CA ASP A 34 -2.40 7.32 4.87
C ASP A 34 -1.29 7.85 5.77
N ALA A 35 -0.04 7.71 5.36
CA ALA A 35 1.12 8.28 6.04
C ALA A 35 1.39 9.71 5.52
N VAL A 36 0.54 10.66 5.88
CA VAL A 36 0.70 12.07 5.46
C VAL A 36 1.94 12.66 6.09
N THR A 37 2.22 12.30 7.34
CA THR A 37 3.42 12.69 8.08
C THR A 37 4.18 11.48 8.62
N GLY A 38 5.37 11.68 9.19
CA GLY A 38 6.22 10.64 9.75
C GLY A 38 7.19 10.01 8.74
N SER A 39 7.84 8.91 9.15
CA SER A 39 8.94 8.27 8.40
C SER A 39 8.51 7.66 7.05
N LEU A 40 7.23 7.33 6.88
CA LEU A 40 6.68 6.78 5.63
C LEU A 40 6.00 7.84 4.74
N SER A 41 6.13 9.13 5.06
CA SER A 41 5.43 10.21 4.34
C SER A 41 5.79 10.32 2.86
N ALA A 42 6.98 9.87 2.45
CA ALA A 42 7.36 9.80 1.05
C ALA A 42 6.46 8.83 0.24
N PHE A 43 6.04 7.73 0.85
CA PHE A 43 5.04 6.82 0.26
C PHE A 43 3.65 7.46 0.27
N GLY A 44 3.25 8.08 1.39
CA GLY A 44 1.97 8.76 1.52
C GLY A 44 1.75 9.82 0.45
N GLN A 45 2.73 10.67 0.15
CA GLN A 45 2.63 11.68 -0.91
C GLN A 45 2.39 11.07 -2.30
N ARG A 46 3.04 9.95 -2.60
CA ARG A 46 2.85 9.22 -3.87
C ARG A 46 1.47 8.58 -3.94
N ASN A 47 0.98 8.02 -2.84
CA ASN A 47 -0.36 7.48 -2.74
C ASN A 47 -1.44 8.54 -2.95
N GLN A 48 -1.28 9.74 -2.36
CA GLN A 48 -2.22 10.86 -2.56
C GLN A 48 -2.37 11.20 -4.04
N ARG A 49 -1.26 11.25 -4.79
CA ARG A 49 -1.28 11.54 -6.24
C ARG A 49 -2.00 10.45 -7.03
N GLY A 50 -1.70 9.17 -6.76
CA GLY A 50 -2.40 8.03 -7.37
C GLY A 50 -3.90 8.03 -7.07
N LYS A 51 -4.26 8.24 -5.80
CA LYS A 51 -5.64 8.39 -5.35
C LYS A 51 -6.37 9.54 -6.07
N ASP A 52 -5.74 10.71 -6.21
CA ASP A 52 -6.37 11.88 -6.84
C ASP A 52 -6.66 11.64 -8.31
N LEU A 53 -5.76 10.98 -9.05
CA LEU A 53 -5.99 10.60 -10.44
C LEU A 53 -7.13 9.59 -10.57
N ALA A 54 -7.17 8.57 -9.71
CA ALA A 54 -8.23 7.57 -9.73
C ALA A 54 -9.59 8.20 -9.38
N LEU A 55 -9.63 9.05 -8.35
CA LEU A 55 -10.84 9.74 -7.93
C LEU A 55 -11.38 10.65 -9.04
N ALA A 56 -10.49 11.33 -9.79
CA ALA A 56 -10.89 12.13 -10.94
C ALA A 56 -11.49 11.25 -12.05
N ALA A 57 -10.86 10.12 -12.39
CA ALA A 57 -11.36 9.18 -13.39
C ALA A 57 -12.71 8.53 -12.98
N VAL A 58 -12.85 8.18 -11.71
CA VAL A 58 -14.11 7.63 -11.17
C VAL A 58 -15.22 8.67 -11.24
N ASN A 59 -14.97 9.91 -10.83
CA ASN A 59 -15.98 10.96 -10.78
C ASN A 59 -16.33 11.55 -12.16
N GLU A 60 -15.50 11.35 -13.18
CA GLU A 60 -15.89 11.66 -14.57
C GLU A 60 -17.06 10.78 -15.05
N VAL A 61 -17.12 9.54 -14.56
CA VAL A 61 -18.17 8.55 -14.89
C VAL A 61 -19.28 8.57 -13.85
N GLY A 62 -18.92 8.65 -12.58
CA GLY A 62 -19.77 8.51 -11.40
C GLY A 62 -19.92 7.05 -10.93
N VAL A 63 -20.36 6.87 -9.71
CA VAL A 63 -20.69 5.57 -9.09
C VAL A 63 -22.17 5.55 -8.81
N ASN A 64 -22.93 4.67 -9.44
CA ASN A 64 -24.42 4.67 -9.36
C ASN A 64 -25.03 6.06 -9.56
N GLY A 65 -24.41 6.89 -10.44
CA GLY A 65 -24.85 8.25 -10.77
C GLY A 65 -24.54 9.31 -9.71
N GLN A 66 -23.67 9.04 -8.77
CA GLN A 66 -23.19 9.96 -7.73
C GLN A 66 -21.65 10.03 -7.76
N ASP A 67 -21.09 11.09 -7.17
CA ASP A 67 -19.64 11.20 -6.98
C ASP A 67 -19.17 10.28 -5.83
N LEU A 68 -17.91 9.90 -5.88
CA LEU A 68 -17.15 9.31 -4.77
C LEU A 68 -16.38 10.41 -4.06
N ASN A 69 -16.37 10.39 -2.73
CA ASN A 69 -15.53 11.24 -1.88
C ASN A 69 -14.65 10.38 -0.96
N ILE A 70 -13.40 10.79 -0.74
CA ILE A 70 -12.45 10.07 0.12
C ILE A 70 -12.04 10.98 1.27
N ILE A 71 -12.36 10.60 2.50
CA ILE A 71 -11.93 11.27 3.72
C ILE A 71 -10.55 10.71 4.09
N VAL A 72 -9.53 11.56 4.05
CA VAL A 72 -8.14 11.17 4.36
C VAL A 72 -7.79 11.54 5.79
N GLU A 73 -7.26 10.57 6.54
CA GLU A 73 -6.74 10.73 7.90
C GLU A 73 -5.27 10.30 7.97
N ASP A 74 -4.48 11.01 8.78
CA ASP A 74 -3.05 10.78 8.94
C ASP A 74 -2.76 9.71 10.00
N SER A 75 -2.03 8.68 9.62
CA SER A 75 -1.47 7.69 10.55
C SER A 75 -0.23 8.18 11.29
N ALA A 76 0.36 9.27 10.83
CA ALA A 76 1.70 9.73 11.25
C ALA A 76 2.79 8.64 11.17
N SER A 77 2.60 7.65 10.28
CA SER A 77 3.45 6.47 10.12
C SER A 77 3.49 5.53 11.34
N GLU A 78 2.56 5.70 12.29
CA GLU A 78 2.53 5.00 13.57
C GLU A 78 1.26 4.15 13.73
N SER A 79 1.38 2.93 14.30
CA SER A 79 0.23 2.06 14.56
C SER A 79 -0.85 2.73 15.41
N SER A 80 -0.46 3.47 16.45
CA SER A 80 -1.41 4.18 17.33
C SER A 80 -2.12 5.34 16.62
N GLY A 81 -1.41 6.04 15.74
CA GLY A 81 -1.97 7.07 14.86
C GLY A 81 -2.97 6.49 13.89
N GLY A 82 -2.59 5.40 13.20
CA GLY A 82 -3.47 4.68 12.29
C GLY A 82 -4.76 4.17 12.93
N VAL A 83 -4.66 3.55 14.12
CA VAL A 83 -5.85 3.13 14.89
C VAL A 83 -6.75 4.31 15.24
N SER A 84 -6.19 5.45 15.66
CA SER A 84 -6.96 6.64 15.99
C SER A 84 -7.66 7.24 14.77
N ALA A 85 -6.96 7.29 13.63
CA ALA A 85 -7.47 7.72 12.34
C ALA A 85 -8.63 6.81 11.86
N ALA A 86 -8.43 5.50 11.89
CA ALA A 86 -9.46 4.53 11.52
C ALA A 86 -10.69 4.58 12.43
N GLN A 87 -10.50 4.75 13.75
CA GLN A 87 -11.62 4.94 14.68
C GLN A 87 -12.46 6.17 14.36
N LYS A 88 -11.83 7.25 13.91
CA LYS A 88 -12.56 8.45 13.47
C LYS A 88 -13.38 8.14 12.22
N LEU A 89 -12.77 7.60 11.18
CA LEU A 89 -13.43 7.23 9.93
C LEU A 89 -14.63 6.29 10.14
N VAL A 90 -14.44 5.24 10.94
CA VAL A 90 -15.48 4.22 11.17
C VAL A 90 -16.56 4.71 12.13
N ASN A 91 -16.19 5.32 13.27
CA ASN A 91 -17.16 5.60 14.34
C ASN A 91 -17.78 7.00 14.27
N GLN A 92 -17.12 7.97 13.61
CA GLN A 92 -17.63 9.35 13.51
C GLN A 92 -18.13 9.65 12.10
N ASP A 93 -17.35 9.28 11.08
CA ASP A 93 -17.70 9.54 9.69
C ASP A 93 -18.56 8.40 9.10
N GLY A 94 -18.53 7.19 9.70
CA GLY A 94 -19.42 6.08 9.36
C GLY A 94 -19.09 5.40 8.02
N VAL A 95 -17.83 5.43 7.58
CA VAL A 95 -17.40 4.87 6.30
C VAL A 95 -17.52 3.34 6.28
N PRO A 96 -18.12 2.73 5.26
CA PRO A 96 -18.23 1.27 5.14
C PRO A 96 -17.03 0.63 4.45
N PHE A 97 -16.18 1.43 3.80
CA PHE A 97 -14.97 1.00 3.11
C PHE A 97 -13.82 1.94 3.45
N MET A 98 -12.65 1.38 3.72
CA MET A 98 -11.46 2.11 4.08
C MET A 98 -10.23 1.61 3.30
N ILE A 99 -9.56 2.52 2.60
CA ILE A 99 -8.24 2.28 2.03
C ILE A 99 -7.20 2.55 3.14
N GLY A 100 -6.30 1.62 3.35
CA GLY A 100 -5.27 1.82 4.38
C GLY A 100 -4.73 0.54 5.02
N ALA A 101 -3.51 0.66 5.47
CA ALA A 101 -2.68 1.85 5.54
C ALA A 101 -1.37 1.66 4.80
N VAL A 102 -0.51 2.68 4.86
CA VAL A 102 0.92 2.54 4.56
C VAL A 102 1.61 1.91 5.76
N GLY A 103 2.35 0.82 5.49
CA GLY A 103 3.08 0.08 6.51
C GLY A 103 2.27 -1.07 7.12
N SER A 104 2.85 -2.28 7.04
CA SER A 104 2.18 -3.53 7.42
C SER A 104 1.74 -3.56 8.89
N GLY A 105 2.57 -3.02 9.80
CA GLY A 105 2.23 -2.93 11.22
C GLY A 105 1.06 -1.98 11.49
N VAL A 106 0.94 -0.90 10.73
CA VAL A 106 -0.18 0.06 10.82
C VAL A 106 -1.46 -0.58 10.33
N SER A 107 -1.43 -1.20 9.12
CA SER A 107 -2.58 -1.89 8.54
C SER A 107 -3.12 -3.00 9.45
N LEU A 108 -2.23 -3.81 10.01
CA LEU A 108 -2.59 -4.89 10.91
C LEU A 108 -3.19 -4.37 12.22
N SER A 109 -2.58 -3.33 12.80
CA SER A 109 -3.08 -2.71 14.05
C SER A 109 -4.47 -2.09 13.87
N ILE A 110 -4.74 -1.47 12.72
CA ILE A 110 -6.07 -0.97 12.35
C ILE A 110 -7.07 -2.13 12.26
N TYR A 111 -6.70 -3.18 11.52
CA TYR A 111 -7.59 -4.32 11.33
C TYR A 111 -7.98 -4.96 12.65
N GLU A 112 -7.00 -5.33 13.46
CA GLU A 112 -7.23 -6.01 14.74
C GLU A 112 -7.99 -5.15 15.77
N SER A 113 -7.77 -3.83 15.77
CA SER A 113 -8.32 -2.94 16.79
C SER A 113 -9.63 -2.27 16.40
N VAL A 114 -9.92 -2.13 15.09
CA VAL A 114 -11.04 -1.31 14.59
C VAL A 114 -11.93 -2.09 13.64
N VAL A 115 -11.36 -2.82 12.69
CA VAL A 115 -12.11 -3.42 11.57
C VAL A 115 -12.59 -4.83 11.89
N GLN A 116 -11.76 -5.64 12.53
CA GLN A 116 -12.09 -7.03 12.85
C GLN A 116 -13.37 -7.12 13.69
N GLY A 117 -14.35 -7.86 13.17
CA GLY A 117 -15.66 -8.03 13.81
C GLY A 117 -16.65 -6.89 13.55
N THR A 118 -16.32 -5.98 12.64
CA THR A 118 -17.26 -5.00 12.04
C THR A 118 -17.57 -5.41 10.61
N ASP A 119 -18.41 -4.65 9.92
CA ASP A 119 -18.73 -4.81 8.48
C ASP A 119 -17.87 -3.92 7.59
N VAL A 120 -16.88 -3.21 8.12
CA VAL A 120 -16.03 -2.31 7.32
C VAL A 120 -15.04 -3.15 6.50
N VAL A 121 -14.93 -2.85 5.20
CA VAL A 121 -13.88 -3.42 4.35
C VAL A 121 -12.60 -2.59 4.50
N GLN A 122 -11.47 -3.25 4.70
CA GLN A 122 -10.14 -2.63 4.68
C GLN A 122 -9.31 -3.17 3.53
N LEU A 123 -8.80 -2.26 2.68
CA LEU A 123 -7.92 -2.56 1.54
C LEU A 123 -6.63 -1.75 1.67
N SER A 124 -5.51 -2.40 2.01
CA SER A 124 -4.22 -1.73 2.15
C SER A 124 -3.55 -1.50 0.80
N GLN A 125 -3.09 -0.28 0.57
CA GLN A 125 -2.34 0.09 -0.63
C GLN A 125 -0.85 -0.30 -0.56
N ASN A 126 -0.23 -0.27 0.64
CA ASN A 126 1.22 -0.47 0.82
C ASN A 126 1.53 -1.34 2.04
N SER A 127 1.29 -2.65 1.95
CA SER A 127 1.59 -3.58 3.05
C SER A 127 2.03 -4.93 2.52
N THR A 128 3.34 -5.17 2.50
CA THR A 128 3.96 -6.40 2.00
C THR A 128 4.19 -7.46 3.10
N GLY A 129 4.03 -7.10 4.37
CA GLY A 129 4.22 -8.01 5.50
C GLY A 129 3.35 -9.25 5.45
N LEU A 130 3.92 -10.41 5.79
CA LEU A 130 3.25 -11.70 5.67
C LEU A 130 2.11 -11.89 6.67
N GLY A 131 2.14 -11.20 7.80
CA GLY A 131 1.12 -11.34 8.84
C GLY A 131 -0.29 -10.91 8.40
N LEU A 132 -0.43 -10.13 7.31
CA LEU A 132 -1.73 -9.74 6.78
C LEU A 132 -2.48 -10.94 6.17
N THR A 133 -1.77 -11.88 5.55
CA THR A 133 -2.33 -13.10 4.94
C THR A 133 -3.11 -13.97 5.93
N ASP A 134 -2.82 -13.86 7.24
CA ASP A 134 -3.54 -14.59 8.28
C ASP A 134 -4.95 -14.03 8.54
N PHE A 135 -5.30 -12.89 7.94
CA PHE A 135 -6.55 -12.19 8.11
C PHE A 135 -7.28 -11.96 6.78
N PRO A 136 -8.07 -12.93 6.29
CA PRO A 136 -8.74 -12.82 4.99
C PRO A 136 -9.65 -11.60 4.80
N GLY A 137 -10.07 -10.93 5.87
CA GLY A 137 -10.82 -9.68 5.83
C GLY A 137 -9.98 -8.43 5.65
N LEU A 138 -8.64 -8.54 5.77
CA LEU A 138 -7.68 -7.47 5.49
C LEU A 138 -7.12 -7.67 4.08
N LEU A 139 -7.68 -6.96 3.12
CA LEU A 139 -7.25 -7.01 1.74
C LEU A 139 -6.01 -6.13 1.51
N ARG A 140 -5.23 -6.44 0.48
CA ARG A 140 -4.12 -5.57 0.05
C ARG A 140 -3.98 -5.52 -1.47
N MET A 141 -3.40 -4.41 -1.96
CA MET A 141 -3.11 -4.22 -3.38
C MET A 141 -1.65 -4.55 -3.72
N SER A 142 -0.75 -4.47 -2.74
CA SER A 142 0.65 -4.85 -2.93
C SER A 142 0.86 -6.36 -2.75
N PRO A 143 1.78 -6.99 -3.51
CA PRO A 143 2.09 -8.42 -3.33
C PRO A 143 2.68 -8.72 -1.95
N THR A 144 2.70 -9.99 -1.58
CA THR A 144 3.28 -10.42 -0.30
C THR A 144 4.81 -10.39 -0.36
N GLY A 145 5.45 -10.07 0.76
CA GLY A 145 6.91 -10.09 0.89
C GLY A 145 7.55 -11.48 0.84
N ARG A 146 6.76 -12.57 0.70
CA ARG A 146 7.28 -13.95 0.64
C ARG A 146 8.14 -14.18 -0.59
N THR A 147 7.60 -13.87 -1.78
CA THR A 147 8.33 -14.02 -3.05
C THR A 147 9.56 -13.12 -3.07
N GLN A 148 9.44 -11.89 -2.56
CA GLN A 148 10.55 -10.94 -2.42
C GLN A 148 11.69 -11.50 -1.57
N SER A 149 11.38 -12.02 -0.39
CA SER A 149 12.39 -12.60 0.52
C SER A 149 13.07 -13.82 -0.08
N THR A 150 12.33 -14.68 -0.78
CA THR A 150 12.88 -15.81 -1.51
C THR A 150 13.79 -15.36 -2.66
N ALA A 151 13.39 -14.34 -3.40
CA ALA A 151 14.20 -13.77 -4.48
C ALA A 151 15.52 -13.18 -3.96
N LEU A 152 15.49 -12.46 -2.83
CA LEU A 152 16.69 -11.94 -2.19
C LEU A 152 17.65 -13.06 -1.78
N ALA A 153 17.15 -14.15 -1.18
CA ALA A 153 17.97 -15.31 -0.83
C ALA A 153 18.65 -15.92 -2.07
N ASN A 154 17.90 -16.09 -3.16
CA ASN A 154 18.43 -16.64 -4.41
C ASN A 154 19.49 -15.72 -5.04
N ILE A 155 19.24 -14.42 -5.11
CA ILE A 155 20.17 -13.44 -5.71
C ILE A 155 21.49 -13.40 -4.92
N ILE A 156 21.44 -13.40 -3.59
CA ILE A 156 22.62 -13.39 -2.75
C ILE A 156 23.45 -14.69 -2.97
N ALA A 157 22.78 -15.83 -3.06
CA ALA A 157 23.43 -17.11 -3.35
C ALA A 157 24.03 -17.16 -4.77
N GLU A 158 23.32 -16.63 -5.79
CA GLU A 158 23.80 -16.54 -7.18
C GLU A 158 25.00 -15.62 -7.32
N ASP A 159 25.09 -14.58 -6.52
CA ASP A 159 26.26 -13.68 -6.43
C ASP A 159 27.46 -14.33 -5.74
N GLY A 160 27.27 -15.50 -5.13
CA GLY A 160 28.35 -16.34 -4.58
C GLY A 160 28.65 -16.09 -3.10
N TYR A 161 27.73 -15.47 -2.36
CA TYR A 161 27.86 -15.25 -0.93
C TYR A 161 27.24 -16.39 -0.14
N ASP A 162 27.97 -16.87 0.88
CA ASP A 162 27.55 -17.98 1.74
C ASP A 162 27.12 -17.50 3.16
N SER A 163 27.39 -16.23 3.49
CA SER A 163 27.11 -15.65 4.81
C SER A 163 26.48 -14.27 4.70
N VAL A 164 25.43 -14.03 5.50
CA VAL A 164 24.65 -12.79 5.49
C VAL A 164 24.57 -12.17 6.88
N ALA A 165 24.77 -10.85 6.96
CA ALA A 165 24.35 -10.03 8.08
C ALA A 165 23.00 -9.36 7.73
N LEU A 166 21.96 -9.65 8.49
CA LEU A 166 20.60 -9.15 8.29
C LEU A 166 20.23 -8.19 9.43
N THR A 167 19.79 -6.99 9.06
CA THR A 167 19.08 -6.10 9.99
C THR A 167 17.69 -5.73 9.44
N TYR A 168 16.73 -5.56 10.32
CA TYR A 168 15.36 -5.24 9.93
C TYR A 168 14.68 -4.33 10.94
N VAL A 169 13.75 -3.51 10.46
CA VAL A 169 12.95 -2.64 11.33
C VAL A 169 12.08 -3.48 12.28
N ASN A 170 12.07 -3.11 13.56
CA ASN A 170 11.38 -3.83 14.63
C ASN A 170 9.86 -3.64 14.59
N ASN A 171 9.22 -4.15 13.55
CA ASN A 171 7.76 -4.17 13.40
C ASN A 171 7.31 -5.36 12.52
N ASN A 172 6.00 -5.47 12.24
CA ASN A 172 5.45 -6.59 11.47
C ASN A 172 6.05 -6.70 10.05
N TYR A 173 6.30 -5.57 9.35
CA TYR A 173 6.96 -5.57 8.05
C TYR A 173 8.34 -6.21 8.14
N GLY A 174 9.23 -5.62 8.94
CA GLY A 174 10.62 -6.07 9.02
C GLY A 174 10.75 -7.50 9.53
N SER A 175 10.08 -7.85 10.62
CA SER A 175 10.19 -9.18 11.22
C SER A 175 9.65 -10.28 10.30
N SER A 176 8.50 -10.08 9.65
CA SER A 176 7.92 -11.12 8.80
C SER A 176 8.73 -11.39 7.52
N LEU A 177 9.31 -10.34 6.92
CA LEU A 177 10.19 -10.49 5.76
C LEU A 177 11.54 -11.11 6.17
N ALA A 178 12.09 -10.72 7.32
CA ALA A 178 13.31 -11.31 7.86
C ALA A 178 13.14 -12.81 8.13
N ASP A 179 12.04 -13.22 8.76
CA ASP A 179 11.72 -14.63 8.98
C ASP A 179 11.56 -15.38 7.66
N ALA A 180 10.90 -14.79 6.67
CA ALA A 180 10.75 -15.39 5.35
C ALA A 180 12.10 -15.56 4.64
N PHE A 181 12.99 -14.56 4.74
CA PHE A 181 14.35 -14.64 4.21
C PHE A 181 15.15 -15.77 4.89
N VAL A 182 15.17 -15.80 6.22
CA VAL A 182 15.87 -16.85 6.99
C VAL A 182 15.38 -18.25 6.64
N ASN A 183 14.08 -18.40 6.39
CA ASN A 183 13.50 -19.69 5.98
C ASN A 183 13.87 -20.09 4.53
N ALA A 184 14.17 -19.13 3.67
CA ALA A 184 14.55 -19.36 2.27
C ALA A 184 16.07 -19.43 2.05
N TRP A 185 16.85 -18.99 3.00
CA TRP A 185 18.32 -18.93 2.92
C TRP A 185 18.96 -20.23 3.39
N ASP A 186 19.79 -20.84 2.55
CA ASP A 186 20.51 -22.08 2.86
C ASP A 186 21.93 -21.85 3.45
N GLY A 187 22.44 -20.61 3.39
CA GLY A 187 23.77 -20.25 3.90
C GLY A 187 23.79 -19.89 5.39
N ASP A 188 24.88 -19.29 5.84
CA ASP A 188 25.05 -18.86 7.23
C ASP A 188 24.39 -17.50 7.48
N ILE A 189 23.75 -17.34 8.63
CA ILE A 189 23.24 -16.06 9.14
C ILE A 189 24.17 -15.60 10.26
N ALA A 190 25.19 -14.80 9.91
CA ALA A 190 26.19 -14.34 10.85
C ALA A 190 25.70 -13.25 11.81
N TYR A 191 24.67 -12.51 11.39
CA TYR A 191 23.98 -11.50 12.21
C TYR A 191 22.51 -11.44 11.82
N ASN A 192 21.61 -11.37 12.80
CA ASN A 192 20.16 -11.27 12.57
C ASN A 192 19.52 -10.56 13.76
N ASN A 193 19.45 -9.23 13.70
CA ASN A 193 18.85 -8.45 14.78
C ASN A 193 17.99 -7.29 14.24
N PRO A 194 16.86 -7.00 14.93
CA PRO A 194 16.06 -5.83 14.65
C PRO A 194 16.72 -4.53 15.10
N HIS A 195 16.29 -3.43 14.51
CA HIS A 195 16.56 -2.08 14.98
C HIS A 195 15.25 -1.30 15.15
N ASP A 196 15.24 -0.35 16.08
CA ASP A 196 14.08 0.51 16.29
C ASP A 196 14.04 1.62 15.24
N GLN A 197 12.82 2.09 14.91
CA GLN A 197 12.59 3.22 13.98
C GLN A 197 13.07 4.55 14.59
N ASP A 198 13.21 5.57 13.73
CA ASP A 198 13.41 6.98 14.08
C ASP A 198 14.60 7.26 15.01
N GLN A 199 15.64 6.42 14.95
CA GLN A 199 16.88 6.66 15.68
C GLN A 199 17.75 7.69 14.94
N SER A 200 18.41 8.56 15.69
CA SER A 200 19.35 9.54 15.14
C SER A 200 20.68 8.93 14.67
N SER A 201 20.95 7.67 15.02
CA SER A 201 22.14 6.91 14.61
C SER A 201 21.89 5.41 14.74
N TYR A 202 22.43 4.66 13.80
CA TYR A 202 22.47 3.19 13.75
C TYR A 202 23.88 2.64 13.80
N SER A 203 24.88 3.44 14.24
CA SER A 203 26.28 3.06 14.27
C SER A 203 26.56 1.80 15.07
N GLY A 204 25.75 1.53 16.11
CA GLY A 204 25.81 0.27 16.86
C GLY A 204 25.45 -0.93 16.00
N VAL A 205 24.33 -0.85 15.28
CA VAL A 205 23.85 -1.90 14.35
C VAL A 205 24.88 -2.15 13.26
N VAL A 206 25.34 -1.10 12.58
CA VAL A 206 26.34 -1.17 11.49
C VAL A 206 27.66 -1.76 11.98
N SER A 207 28.10 -1.39 13.20
CA SER A 207 29.32 -1.93 13.80
C SER A 207 29.19 -3.41 14.16
N GLU A 208 28.04 -3.86 14.62
CA GLU A 208 27.77 -5.27 14.91
C GLU A 208 27.68 -6.10 13.62
N MET A 209 27.05 -5.58 12.56
CA MET A 209 27.03 -6.20 11.23
C MET A 209 28.47 -6.37 10.71
N ASN A 210 29.30 -5.34 10.78
CA ASN A 210 30.71 -5.42 10.39
C ASN A 210 31.50 -6.43 11.25
N GLY A 211 31.21 -6.49 12.53
CA GLY A 211 31.84 -7.44 13.47
C GLY A 211 31.44 -8.90 13.24
N SER A 212 30.37 -9.16 12.48
CA SER A 212 29.94 -10.52 12.11
C SER A 212 30.81 -11.15 11.01
N GLU A 213 31.61 -10.36 10.33
CA GLU A 213 32.47 -10.79 9.22
C GLU A 213 31.70 -11.36 8.00
N ALA A 214 30.38 -11.08 7.88
CA ALA A 214 29.60 -11.44 6.72
C ALA A 214 29.92 -10.52 5.53
N ASP A 215 30.09 -11.10 4.35
CA ASP A 215 30.39 -10.35 3.13
C ASP A 215 29.16 -9.71 2.48
N ALA A 216 27.96 -10.26 2.73
CA ALA A 216 26.70 -9.76 2.23
C ALA A 216 25.85 -9.20 3.37
N TRP A 217 25.32 -7.97 3.20
CA TRP A 217 24.50 -7.29 4.19
C TRP A 217 23.12 -7.02 3.62
N LEU A 218 22.09 -7.52 4.29
CA LEU A 218 20.70 -7.36 3.89
C LEU A 218 19.98 -6.38 4.83
N PHE A 219 19.27 -5.42 4.21
CA PHE A 219 18.50 -4.39 4.91
C PHE A 219 17.01 -4.52 4.59
N ILE A 220 16.21 -4.76 5.61
CA ILE A 220 14.75 -4.74 5.56
C ILE A 220 14.28 -3.59 6.45
N THR A 221 14.36 -2.38 5.96
CA THR A 221 14.16 -1.14 6.73
C THR A 221 13.54 -0.06 5.86
N TYR A 222 13.26 1.10 6.43
CA TYR A 222 12.69 2.22 5.68
C TYR A 222 13.77 3.17 5.19
N GLN A 223 13.40 4.06 4.26
CA GLN A 223 14.33 4.94 3.53
C GLN A 223 15.22 5.78 4.45
N ALA A 224 14.66 6.42 5.48
CA ALA A 224 15.41 7.32 6.35
C ALA A 224 16.45 6.60 7.21
N GLU A 225 16.06 5.46 7.79
CA GLU A 225 16.94 4.59 8.55
C GLU A 225 18.05 4.04 7.68
N PHE A 226 17.69 3.53 6.49
CA PHE A 226 18.65 2.98 5.54
C PHE A 226 19.67 4.03 5.09
N ALA A 227 19.22 5.23 4.69
CA ALA A 227 20.11 6.32 4.32
C ALA A 227 21.09 6.68 5.46
N THR A 228 20.61 6.68 6.72
CA THR A 228 21.46 6.89 7.89
C THR A 228 22.50 5.80 8.04
N MET A 229 22.09 4.51 7.92
CA MET A 229 23.02 3.37 7.98
C MET A 229 24.08 3.41 6.87
N VAL A 230 23.68 3.72 5.63
CA VAL A 230 24.62 3.85 4.49
C VAL A 230 25.66 4.94 4.75
N ASN A 231 25.23 6.11 5.26
CA ASN A 231 26.17 7.18 5.62
C ASN A 231 27.16 6.73 6.72
N GLU A 232 26.72 5.95 7.68
CA GLU A 232 27.57 5.42 8.76
C GLU A 232 28.51 4.32 8.27
N ILE A 233 28.06 3.42 7.38
CA ILE A 233 28.89 2.43 6.67
C ILE A 233 30.02 3.15 5.91
N PHE A 234 29.64 4.11 5.07
CA PHE A 234 30.57 4.85 4.23
C PHE A 234 31.59 5.63 5.05
N SER A 235 31.15 6.35 6.09
CA SER A 235 32.04 7.14 6.95
C SER A 235 32.97 6.30 7.81
N SER A 236 32.56 5.07 8.15
CA SER A 236 33.36 4.11 8.90
C SER A 236 34.35 3.32 8.02
N GLY A 237 34.21 3.43 6.69
CA GLY A 237 35.04 2.68 5.74
C GLY A 237 34.79 1.17 5.79
N TYR A 238 33.56 0.75 6.14
CA TYR A 238 33.16 -0.65 6.09
C TYR A 238 32.86 -1.06 4.65
N GLU A 239 33.21 -2.27 4.30
CA GLU A 239 33.03 -2.83 2.96
C GLU A 239 32.17 -4.10 3.05
N ALA A 240 31.06 -4.15 2.35
CA ALA A 240 30.20 -5.32 2.18
C ALA A 240 29.35 -5.15 0.91
N GLN A 241 28.92 -6.26 0.32
CA GLN A 241 27.89 -6.20 -0.73
C GLN A 241 26.52 -5.93 -0.08
N LEU A 242 25.88 -4.85 -0.51
CA LEU A 242 24.59 -4.44 0.04
C LEU A 242 23.42 -5.05 -0.73
N TYR A 243 22.39 -5.45 0.00
CA TYR A 243 21.10 -5.91 -0.51
C TYR A 243 19.97 -5.26 0.26
N GLY A 244 18.81 -5.11 -0.37
CA GLY A 244 17.69 -4.49 0.30
C GLY A 244 16.33 -4.99 -0.17
N ALA A 245 15.35 -4.89 0.72
CA ALA A 245 13.95 -5.07 0.42
C ALA A 245 13.36 -3.79 -0.21
N ASP A 246 12.06 -3.81 -0.51
CA ASP A 246 11.34 -2.76 -1.22
C ASP A 246 11.45 -1.35 -0.61
N SER A 247 11.39 -1.26 0.71
CA SER A 247 11.30 0.02 1.40
C SER A 247 12.62 0.79 1.51
N VAL A 248 13.74 0.24 1.02
CA VAL A 248 15.02 0.96 0.95
C VAL A 248 15.23 1.68 -0.39
N SER A 249 14.31 1.55 -1.33
CA SER A 249 14.40 2.18 -2.66
C SER A 249 13.77 3.57 -2.70
N GLY A 250 14.25 4.41 -3.60
CA GLY A 250 13.66 5.69 -3.96
C GLY A 250 14.64 6.85 -3.97
N ASP A 251 14.26 7.92 -4.69
CA ASP A 251 15.09 9.12 -4.90
C ASP A 251 15.58 9.72 -3.59
N ASN A 252 14.73 9.71 -2.56
CA ASN A 252 15.08 10.22 -1.23
C ASN A 252 16.30 9.49 -0.61
N VAL A 253 16.47 8.19 -0.90
CA VAL A 253 17.66 7.45 -0.45
C VAL A 253 18.90 7.89 -1.24
N ILE A 254 18.77 7.97 -2.56
CA ILE A 254 19.84 8.43 -3.46
C ILE A 254 20.29 9.84 -3.05
N GLU A 255 19.38 10.78 -2.87
CA GLU A 255 19.67 12.18 -2.52
C GLU A 255 20.36 12.33 -1.14
N ASN A 256 20.11 11.41 -0.21
CA ASN A 256 20.61 11.48 1.17
C ASN A 256 21.79 10.52 1.47
N THR A 257 22.36 9.89 0.43
CA THR A 257 23.52 9.00 0.57
C THR A 257 24.68 9.48 -0.29
N PRO A 258 25.95 9.21 0.10
CA PRO A 258 27.11 9.61 -0.69
C PRO A 258 27.16 8.87 -2.04
N GLU A 259 27.54 9.59 -3.09
CA GLU A 259 27.78 8.97 -4.41
C GLU A 259 28.79 7.81 -4.29
N GLY A 260 28.47 6.67 -4.90
CA GLY A 260 29.26 5.45 -4.86
C GLY A 260 29.10 4.61 -3.59
N SER A 261 28.38 5.08 -2.57
CA SER A 261 28.23 4.32 -1.30
C SER A 261 27.35 3.07 -1.41
N MET A 262 26.57 2.98 -2.46
CA MET A 262 25.64 1.87 -2.74
C MET A 262 25.90 1.20 -4.09
N ASP A 263 26.99 1.53 -4.79
CA ASP A 263 27.26 0.97 -6.12
C ASP A 263 27.25 -0.57 -6.10
N GLY A 264 26.50 -1.18 -7.01
CA GLY A 264 26.29 -2.62 -7.08
C GLY A 264 25.31 -3.19 -6.06
N MET A 265 24.69 -2.37 -5.21
CA MET A 265 23.62 -2.83 -4.33
C MET A 265 22.44 -3.35 -5.14
N LYS A 266 21.94 -4.52 -4.77
CA LYS A 266 20.73 -5.10 -5.38
C LYS A 266 19.56 -5.04 -4.44
N ILE A 267 18.39 -4.68 -4.99
CA ILE A 267 17.14 -4.65 -4.26
C ILE A 267 16.06 -5.42 -5.03
N VAL A 268 15.10 -5.95 -4.31
CA VAL A 268 13.89 -6.53 -4.90
C VAL A 268 12.70 -5.69 -4.46
N VAL A 269 11.96 -5.18 -5.43
CA VAL A 269 10.82 -4.26 -5.19
C VAL A 269 9.57 -4.74 -5.90
N PRO A 270 8.38 -4.46 -5.38
CA PRO A 270 7.15 -4.56 -6.15
C PRO A 270 7.24 -3.74 -7.44
N SER A 271 6.63 -4.25 -8.50
CA SER A 271 6.63 -3.62 -9.82
C SER A 271 5.24 -3.69 -10.46
N ALA A 272 5.08 -2.99 -11.57
CA ALA A 272 3.93 -3.10 -12.45
C ALA A 272 4.37 -3.69 -13.79
N PRO A 273 3.45 -4.22 -14.61
CA PRO A 273 3.77 -4.70 -15.96
C PRO A 273 3.98 -3.50 -16.90
N GLU A 274 5.19 -2.97 -16.93
CA GLU A 274 5.57 -1.71 -17.61
C GLU A 274 5.25 -1.71 -19.12
N GLU A 275 5.17 -2.88 -19.75
CA GLU A 275 4.80 -3.02 -21.17
C GLU A 275 3.29 -2.96 -21.42
N GLN A 276 2.44 -3.05 -20.40
CA GLN A 276 1.00 -2.98 -20.56
C GLN A 276 0.53 -1.54 -20.81
N GLN A 277 -0.43 -1.40 -21.74
CA GLN A 277 -0.95 -0.10 -22.13
C GLN A 277 -1.59 0.67 -20.97
N SER A 278 -2.29 -0.03 -20.06
CA SER A 278 -2.90 0.58 -18.88
C SER A 278 -1.88 1.27 -17.97
N TYR A 279 -0.73 0.63 -17.75
CA TYR A 279 0.34 1.26 -16.97
C TYR A 279 0.98 2.43 -17.70
N GLN A 280 1.23 2.31 -19.01
CA GLN A 280 1.79 3.40 -19.82
C GLN A 280 0.87 4.62 -19.87
N ASP A 281 -0.44 4.42 -19.98
CA ASP A 281 -1.44 5.49 -19.95
C ASP A 281 -1.49 6.16 -18.57
N PHE A 282 -1.40 5.37 -17.49
CA PHE A 282 -1.29 5.88 -16.12
C PHE A 282 -0.03 6.72 -15.92
N VAL A 283 1.14 6.23 -16.35
CA VAL A 283 2.41 6.98 -16.30
C VAL A 283 2.29 8.29 -17.05
N SER A 284 1.79 8.26 -18.28
CA SER A 284 1.63 9.46 -19.10
C SER A 284 0.71 10.51 -18.45
N THR A 285 -0.38 10.05 -17.83
CA THR A 285 -1.33 10.94 -17.15
C THR A 285 -0.70 11.52 -15.88
N PHE A 286 0.00 10.68 -15.10
CA PHE A 286 0.67 11.09 -13.88
C PHE A 286 1.76 12.12 -14.14
N GLU A 287 2.62 11.88 -15.14
CA GLU A 287 3.68 12.81 -15.54
C GLU A 287 3.13 14.14 -16.07
N SER A 288 2.02 14.08 -16.81
CA SER A 288 1.34 15.29 -17.31
C SER A 288 0.80 16.16 -16.17
N GLU A 289 0.29 15.54 -15.10
CA GLU A 289 -0.33 16.25 -13.99
C GLU A 289 0.70 16.73 -12.95
N TYR A 290 1.70 15.90 -12.63
CA TYR A 290 2.62 16.18 -11.52
C TYR A 290 4.04 16.55 -11.94
N GLY A 291 4.44 16.28 -13.19
CA GLY A 291 5.78 16.55 -13.69
C GLY A 291 6.86 15.57 -13.24
N ASP A 292 6.48 14.54 -12.48
CA ASP A 292 7.34 13.46 -11.97
C ASP A 292 6.81 12.12 -12.44
N SER A 293 7.67 11.11 -12.56
CA SER A 293 7.24 9.74 -12.85
C SER A 293 6.59 9.08 -11.62
N PRO A 294 5.52 8.27 -11.80
CA PRO A 294 4.93 7.52 -10.70
C PRO A 294 5.83 6.40 -10.24
N THR A 295 5.53 5.88 -9.05
CA THR A 295 6.03 4.58 -8.60
C THR A 295 4.89 3.57 -8.60
N VAL A 296 5.21 2.28 -8.47
CA VAL A 296 4.19 1.23 -8.33
C VAL A 296 3.25 1.49 -7.15
N TRP A 297 3.73 2.13 -6.09
CA TRP A 297 2.91 2.51 -4.94
C TRP A 297 1.81 3.50 -5.28
N SER A 298 2.07 4.44 -6.21
CA SER A 298 1.04 5.33 -6.77
C SER A 298 0.00 4.55 -7.57
N ALA A 299 0.43 3.52 -8.32
CA ALA A 299 -0.46 2.65 -9.08
C ALA A 299 -1.35 1.81 -8.14
N TYR A 300 -0.79 1.24 -7.07
CA TYR A 300 -1.59 0.53 -6.07
C TYR A 300 -2.64 1.42 -5.40
N ALA A 301 -2.29 2.66 -5.08
CA ALA A 301 -3.26 3.60 -4.52
C ALA A 301 -4.36 3.96 -5.52
N TYR A 302 -4.03 4.08 -6.80
CA TYR A 302 -5.00 4.25 -7.89
C TYR A 302 -5.97 3.06 -7.94
N ASP A 303 -5.44 1.84 -7.98
CA ASP A 303 -6.24 0.63 -8.10
C ASP A 303 -7.08 0.36 -6.85
N CYS A 304 -6.63 0.74 -5.65
CA CYS A 304 -7.46 0.71 -4.44
C CYS A 304 -8.74 1.55 -4.60
N VAL A 305 -8.63 2.75 -5.17
CA VAL A 305 -9.79 3.64 -5.36
C VAL A 305 -10.73 3.08 -6.41
N VAL A 306 -10.20 2.58 -7.53
CA VAL A 306 -11.03 1.97 -8.58
C VAL A 306 -11.73 0.71 -8.06
N THR A 307 -11.01 -0.16 -7.34
CA THR A 307 -11.60 -1.37 -6.73
C THR A 307 -12.69 -1.04 -5.72
N ALA A 308 -12.49 0.00 -4.89
CA ALA A 308 -13.53 0.48 -3.97
C ALA A 308 -14.75 1.00 -4.73
N ALA A 309 -14.55 1.82 -5.78
CA ALA A 309 -15.63 2.36 -6.61
C ALA A 309 -16.42 1.26 -7.32
N LEU A 310 -15.74 0.24 -7.88
CA LEU A 310 -16.37 -0.92 -8.51
C LEU A 310 -17.15 -1.76 -7.50
N SER A 311 -16.64 -1.92 -6.28
CA SER A 311 -17.34 -2.61 -5.21
C SER A 311 -18.65 -1.89 -4.82
N ILE A 312 -18.64 -0.55 -4.80
CA ILE A 312 -19.84 0.27 -4.54
C ILE A 312 -20.81 0.18 -5.73
N GLN A 313 -20.30 0.22 -6.97
CA GLN A 313 -21.11 0.14 -8.18
C GLN A 313 -21.82 -1.22 -8.31
N ALA A 314 -21.15 -2.31 -7.91
CA ALA A 314 -21.67 -3.67 -8.01
C ALA A 314 -22.54 -4.11 -6.84
N ALA A 315 -22.41 -3.47 -5.67
CA ALA A 315 -23.13 -3.84 -4.46
C ALA A 315 -24.59 -3.37 -4.49
N GLU A 316 -25.51 -4.16 -3.89
CA GLU A 316 -26.92 -3.78 -3.79
C GLU A 316 -27.16 -2.64 -2.79
N GLU A 317 -26.30 -2.49 -1.78
CA GLU A 317 -26.41 -1.49 -0.70
C GLU A 317 -25.03 -0.89 -0.39
N PHE A 318 -25.01 0.37 0.04
CA PHE A 318 -23.79 1.04 0.50
C PHE A 318 -23.49 0.65 1.95
N THR A 319 -23.02 -0.58 2.14
CA THR A 319 -22.63 -1.16 3.44
C THR A 319 -21.35 -1.98 3.28
N GLY A 320 -20.57 -2.07 4.35
CA GLY A 320 -19.33 -2.85 4.31
C GLY A 320 -19.57 -4.34 4.06
N THR A 321 -20.67 -4.90 4.56
CA THR A 321 -21.07 -6.29 4.25
C THR A 321 -21.25 -6.47 2.74
N ALA A 322 -22.05 -5.62 2.09
CA ALA A 322 -22.32 -5.72 0.66
C ALA A 322 -21.05 -5.50 -0.17
N HIS A 323 -20.18 -4.55 0.22
CA HIS A 323 -18.88 -4.36 -0.45
C HIS A 323 -17.94 -5.56 -0.26
N GLY A 324 -17.90 -6.16 0.93
CA GLY A 324 -17.09 -7.33 1.24
C GLY A 324 -17.45 -8.59 0.44
N GLU A 325 -18.74 -8.71 0.04
CA GLU A 325 -19.24 -9.80 -0.78
C GLU A 325 -18.79 -9.71 -2.24
N VAL A 326 -18.56 -8.50 -2.77
CA VAL A 326 -18.29 -8.28 -4.20
C VAL A 326 -16.87 -7.82 -4.52
N VAL A 327 -16.12 -7.32 -3.54
CA VAL A 327 -14.80 -6.68 -3.77
C VAL A 327 -13.78 -7.61 -4.45
N ARG A 328 -13.84 -8.91 -4.18
CA ARG A 328 -12.98 -9.89 -4.84
C ARG A 328 -13.49 -10.24 -6.23
N ASP A 329 -14.81 -10.36 -6.38
CA ASP A 329 -15.41 -10.82 -7.63
C ASP A 329 -15.16 -9.84 -8.78
N VAL A 330 -15.11 -8.53 -8.50
CA VAL A 330 -14.82 -7.50 -9.52
C VAL A 330 -13.35 -7.47 -9.99
N THR A 331 -12.48 -8.31 -9.41
CA THR A 331 -11.05 -8.38 -9.74
C THR A 331 -10.61 -9.77 -10.19
N ARG A 332 -11.53 -10.71 -10.47
CA ARG A 332 -11.22 -12.12 -10.72
C ARG A 332 -11.42 -12.56 -12.18
N PRO A 333 -10.66 -13.58 -12.65
CA PRO A 333 -10.56 -13.93 -14.06
C PRO A 333 -11.80 -14.57 -14.70
N GLU A 334 -12.89 -14.82 -13.99
CA GLU A 334 -14.15 -15.28 -14.61
C GLU A 334 -14.84 -14.19 -15.42
N GLY A 335 -14.55 -12.91 -15.13
CA GLY A 335 -15.12 -11.73 -15.79
C GLY A 335 -14.43 -11.35 -17.10
N GLU A 336 -14.97 -10.35 -17.77
CA GLU A 336 -14.33 -9.69 -18.91
C GLU A 336 -13.15 -8.84 -18.40
N GLN A 337 -11.96 -9.07 -18.97
CA GLN A 337 -10.76 -8.32 -18.61
C GLN A 337 -10.86 -6.87 -19.07
N VAL A 338 -10.82 -5.96 -18.11
CA VAL A 338 -10.86 -4.52 -18.33
C VAL A 338 -9.81 -3.81 -17.48
N SER A 339 -9.22 -2.74 -18.02
CA SER A 339 -8.13 -2.00 -17.37
C SER A 339 -8.49 -0.54 -17.03
N SER A 340 -9.77 -0.18 -17.13
CA SER A 340 -10.24 1.16 -16.76
C SER A 340 -11.53 1.08 -15.97
N TYR A 341 -11.74 2.08 -15.08
CA TYR A 341 -13.00 2.21 -14.35
C TYR A 341 -14.20 2.31 -15.31
N GLN A 342 -14.10 3.13 -16.36
CA GLN A 342 -15.19 3.31 -17.34
C GLN A 342 -15.63 1.98 -17.97
N ALA A 343 -14.70 1.13 -18.42
CA ALA A 343 -15.04 -0.13 -19.06
C ALA A 343 -15.72 -1.11 -18.08
N ALA A 344 -15.18 -1.21 -16.85
CA ALA A 344 -15.77 -2.03 -15.79
C ALA A 344 -17.16 -1.50 -15.38
N HIS A 345 -17.29 -0.19 -15.22
CA HIS A 345 -18.56 0.47 -14.91
C HIS A 345 -19.63 0.16 -15.97
N ASP A 346 -19.29 0.23 -17.27
CA ASP A 346 -20.24 0.00 -18.36
C ASP A 346 -20.81 -1.42 -18.32
N ILE A 347 -19.99 -2.45 -18.02
CA ILE A 347 -20.45 -3.83 -17.83
C ILE A 347 -21.48 -3.90 -16.70
N LEU A 348 -21.17 -3.31 -15.54
CA LEU A 348 -22.07 -3.32 -14.38
C LEU A 348 -23.34 -2.51 -14.63
N ALA A 349 -23.26 -1.35 -15.28
CA ALA A 349 -24.39 -0.48 -15.61
C ALA A 349 -25.33 -1.10 -16.65
N ASP A 350 -24.82 -1.91 -17.55
CA ASP A 350 -25.62 -2.66 -18.56
C ASP A 350 -26.30 -3.91 -17.97
N GLY A 351 -26.13 -4.16 -16.66
CA GLY A 351 -26.80 -5.22 -15.91
C GLY A 351 -25.95 -6.46 -15.70
N GLY A 352 -24.64 -6.38 -15.92
CA GLY A 352 -23.66 -7.39 -15.49
C GLY A 352 -23.56 -7.46 -13.96
N GLY A 353 -23.23 -8.63 -13.44
CA GLY A 353 -22.91 -8.84 -12.03
C GLY A 353 -21.42 -8.58 -11.72
N PRO A 354 -21.04 -8.60 -10.43
CA PRO A 354 -19.65 -8.40 -10.04
C PRO A 354 -18.68 -9.39 -10.69
N SER A 355 -19.06 -10.65 -10.86
CA SER A 355 -18.24 -11.69 -11.50
C SER A 355 -18.19 -11.57 -13.05
N ASP A 356 -18.89 -10.64 -13.66
CA ASP A 356 -18.77 -10.38 -15.11
C ASP A 356 -17.62 -9.39 -15.40
N VAL A 357 -17.01 -8.81 -14.36
CA VAL A 357 -15.88 -7.88 -14.43
C VAL A 357 -14.62 -8.56 -13.90
N ASP A 358 -13.52 -8.43 -14.64
CA ASP A 358 -12.17 -8.77 -14.22
C ASP A 358 -11.29 -7.51 -14.37
N TYR A 359 -11.25 -6.68 -13.32
CA TYR A 359 -10.48 -5.46 -13.32
C TYR A 359 -8.99 -5.75 -13.15
N GLN A 360 -8.23 -5.52 -14.21
CA GLN A 360 -6.81 -5.82 -14.28
C GLN A 360 -5.90 -4.75 -13.66
N GLY A 361 -6.42 -3.56 -13.37
CA GLY A 361 -5.66 -2.48 -12.76
C GLY A 361 -4.64 -1.80 -13.69
N VAL A 362 -4.09 -0.71 -13.20
CA VAL A 362 -2.90 -0.07 -13.78
C VAL A 362 -1.62 -0.70 -13.21
N SER A 363 -1.68 -1.27 -12.02
CA SER A 363 -0.56 -2.00 -11.41
C SER A 363 -0.42 -3.46 -11.90
N GLY A 364 -1.34 -3.92 -12.73
CA GLY A 364 -1.39 -5.28 -13.29
C GLY A 364 -2.60 -6.07 -12.81
N PRO A 365 -2.66 -7.39 -13.09
CA PRO A 365 -3.71 -8.27 -12.58
C PRO A 365 -3.80 -8.17 -11.06
N ILE A 366 -5.01 -7.94 -10.56
CA ILE A 366 -5.25 -7.82 -9.11
C ILE A 366 -5.58 -9.19 -8.53
N ASP A 367 -6.57 -9.90 -9.10
CA ASP A 367 -6.92 -11.29 -8.79
C ASP A 367 -6.86 -11.64 -7.28
N LEU A 368 -7.52 -10.80 -6.45
CA LEU A 368 -7.50 -11.00 -4.99
C LEU A 368 -7.88 -12.44 -4.63
N ASP A 369 -6.98 -13.16 -4.00
CA ASP A 369 -7.18 -14.53 -3.59
C ASP A 369 -8.10 -14.68 -2.35
N GLU A 370 -8.21 -15.87 -1.81
CA GLU A 370 -9.05 -16.16 -0.64
C GLU A 370 -8.54 -15.46 0.63
N ASN A 371 -7.25 -15.15 0.70
CA ASN A 371 -6.62 -14.44 1.81
C ASN A 371 -6.67 -12.92 1.64
N GLY A 372 -7.08 -12.42 0.48
CA GLY A 372 -7.08 -11.00 0.14
C GLY A 372 -5.73 -10.51 -0.39
N ASP A 373 -4.89 -11.44 -0.86
CA ASP A 373 -3.59 -11.16 -1.45
C ASP A 373 -3.73 -11.09 -2.98
N PRO A 374 -3.10 -10.12 -3.67
CA PRO A 374 -3.12 -10.02 -5.12
C PRO A 374 -2.05 -10.91 -5.76
N VAL A 375 -2.21 -11.16 -7.06
CA VAL A 375 -1.10 -11.50 -7.93
C VAL A 375 -0.20 -10.27 -8.06
N GLY A 376 1.12 -10.46 -8.12
CA GLY A 376 2.03 -9.31 -8.18
C GLY A 376 3.26 -9.57 -9.03
N PHE A 377 3.93 -8.48 -9.39
CA PHE A 377 5.19 -8.48 -10.09
C PHE A 377 6.28 -7.92 -9.18
N LEU A 378 7.48 -8.46 -9.29
CA LEU A 378 8.65 -7.94 -8.61
C LEU A 378 9.71 -7.58 -9.65
N GLN A 379 10.46 -6.54 -9.36
CA GLN A 379 11.61 -6.10 -10.15
C GLN A 379 12.86 -6.22 -9.30
N ILE A 380 13.93 -6.72 -9.92
CA ILE A 380 15.27 -6.66 -9.35
C ILE A 380 15.92 -5.38 -9.90
N GLN A 381 16.38 -4.53 -9.01
CA GLN A 381 17.13 -3.32 -9.38
C GLN A 381 18.54 -3.40 -8.82
N GLU A 382 19.48 -2.77 -9.52
CA GLU A 382 20.85 -2.58 -9.08
C GLU A 382 21.18 -1.09 -9.04
N VAL A 383 21.89 -0.64 -8.01
CA VAL A 383 22.37 0.73 -7.95
C VAL A 383 23.59 0.88 -8.86
N GLN A 384 23.45 1.68 -9.92
CA GLN A 384 24.48 2.01 -10.91
C GLN A 384 24.53 3.52 -11.11
N ASP A 385 25.71 4.11 -11.09
CA ASP A 385 25.89 5.55 -11.28
C ASP A 385 24.95 6.41 -10.41
N HIS A 386 24.74 6.00 -9.14
CA HIS A 386 23.86 6.66 -8.17
C HIS A 386 22.38 6.71 -8.59
N SER A 387 21.90 5.67 -9.28
CA SER A 387 20.51 5.46 -9.73
C SER A 387 20.10 4.01 -9.54
N TYR A 388 18.82 3.73 -9.35
CA TYR A 388 18.27 2.38 -9.36
C TYR A 388 17.96 1.95 -10.79
N GLU A 389 18.67 0.96 -11.30
CA GLU A 389 18.49 0.45 -12.67
C GLU A 389 17.86 -0.95 -12.64
N PRO A 390 16.78 -1.19 -13.40
CA PRO A 390 16.16 -2.51 -13.46
C PRO A 390 17.07 -3.50 -14.18
N ILE A 391 17.32 -4.66 -13.57
CA ILE A 391 18.14 -5.74 -14.11
C ILE A 391 17.40 -7.06 -14.31
N GLY A 392 16.18 -7.18 -13.78
CA GLY A 392 15.37 -8.38 -13.92
C GLY A 392 13.97 -8.22 -13.38
N PHE A 393 13.07 -9.16 -13.76
CA PHE A 393 11.68 -9.22 -13.32
C PHE A 393 11.37 -10.62 -12.81
N ILE A 394 10.48 -10.71 -11.82
CA ILE A 394 9.98 -11.95 -11.22
C ILE A 394 8.45 -11.84 -11.17
N GLU A 395 7.77 -12.83 -11.69
CA GLU A 395 6.32 -13.00 -11.54
C GLU A 395 6.07 -13.74 -10.22
N SER A 396 5.21 -13.19 -9.33
CA SER A 396 5.00 -13.71 -7.96
C SER A 396 3.79 -14.64 -7.87
#